data_2f5f1bf5c3f22ace2dfecf045d316f63
#
_entry.id   2f5f1bf5c3f22ace2dfecf045d316f63
#
_cell.length_a   1.000
_cell.length_b   1.000
_cell.length_c   1.000
_cell.angle_alpha   90.00
_cell.angle_beta   90.00
_cell.angle_gamma   90.00
#
_symmetry.space_group_name_H-M   'P 1'
#
loop_
_entity.id
_entity.type
_entity.pdbx_description
1 polymer ?
#
loop_
_entity_poly.entity_id
_entity_poly.type
_entity_poly.pdbx_seq_one_letter_code
_entity_poly.pdbx_strand_id
1 'polypeptide(L)'
;MRQSTRMSPALIAIDWGSSSFRGYLLAPDGAILEEIATGDGIGNVAAGAYPATLKRLVGKWLNANPSLPVIASGMVGSRHGWREAPYVPCPAGPTELAQRLTAVEADGRRVLLVPGLSFADEAGVDVMRGEETEIFGVAEAGAGLIVLPGSHSKWARVESGRVVAFKTFITGELFAALRDYTVAGAFARAAPAKAAGAAFALGVDRGAAAAGSKTTSGLLGLLFGARALPLMGKLDPDDSGEYLSGLLIGAEIGEARGLYPRETPHLAGAEALVARYLVAFDALGIGAHAAPPRPAARGLYRIARDGGLL
;
A
#
# COMPACT_ATOMS: atom_id res chain seq x y z
N MET A 1 30.88 -7.73 -31.35
CA MET A 1 29.98 -8.29 -30.30
C MET A 1 30.27 -7.57 -28.98
N ARG A 2 29.37 -6.71 -28.53
CA ARG A 2 29.50 -6.10 -27.18
C ARG A 2 29.12 -7.20 -26.19
N GLN A 3 30.05 -7.68 -25.36
CA GLN A 3 29.74 -8.46 -24.19
C GLN A 3 28.81 -7.62 -23.30
N SER A 4 27.56 -8.03 -23.20
CA SER A 4 26.64 -7.51 -22.17
C SER A 4 27.28 -7.88 -20.82
N THR A 5 27.86 -6.93 -20.15
CA THR A 5 28.33 -7.08 -18.76
C THR A 5 27.09 -7.39 -17.92
N ARG A 6 26.86 -8.67 -17.60
CA ARG A 6 25.81 -9.04 -16.64
C ARG A 6 26.16 -8.35 -15.33
N MET A 7 25.33 -7.42 -14.90
CA MET A 7 25.50 -6.75 -13.61
C MET A 7 25.39 -7.81 -12.52
N SER A 8 26.36 -7.80 -11.58
CA SER A 8 26.36 -8.72 -10.45
C SER A 8 25.28 -8.33 -9.46
N PRO A 9 24.57 -9.27 -8.84
CA PRO A 9 23.59 -8.96 -7.80
C PRO A 9 24.27 -8.42 -6.54
N ALA A 10 23.56 -7.56 -5.80
CA ALA A 10 24.02 -6.93 -4.56
C ALA A 10 23.04 -7.11 -3.39
N LEU A 11 21.76 -7.37 -3.65
CA LEU A 11 20.73 -7.46 -2.62
C LEU A 11 19.62 -8.44 -3.04
N ILE A 12 19.12 -9.20 -2.07
CA ILE A 12 17.83 -9.90 -2.17
C ILE A 12 16.84 -9.10 -1.32
N ALA A 13 15.87 -8.47 -1.98
CA ALA A 13 14.84 -7.65 -1.37
C ALA A 13 13.48 -8.36 -1.47
N ILE A 14 12.71 -8.37 -0.37
CA ILE A 14 11.46 -9.13 -0.25
C ILE A 14 10.36 -8.22 0.29
N ASP A 15 9.25 -8.14 -0.42
CA ASP A 15 7.98 -7.62 0.08
C ASP A 15 7.06 -8.81 0.38
N TRP A 16 6.83 -9.08 1.68
CA TRP A 16 6.08 -10.24 2.14
C TRP A 16 4.82 -9.81 2.89
N GLY A 17 3.78 -9.61 2.13
CA GLY A 17 2.48 -9.15 2.62
C GLY A 17 1.62 -10.28 3.19
N SER A 18 0.37 -9.95 3.54
CA SER A 18 -0.61 -10.91 4.07
C SER A 18 -0.98 -12.01 3.07
N SER A 19 -1.22 -11.63 1.81
CA SER A 19 -1.71 -12.52 0.74
C SER A 19 -0.72 -12.75 -0.40
N SER A 20 0.38 -11.99 -0.45
CA SER A 20 1.33 -12.03 -1.56
C SER A 20 2.78 -12.00 -1.09
N PHE A 21 3.64 -12.59 -1.89
CA PHE A 21 5.10 -12.54 -1.78
C PHE A 21 5.67 -11.96 -3.07
N ARG A 22 6.55 -10.98 -2.95
CA ARG A 22 7.36 -10.46 -4.05
C ARG A 22 8.82 -10.48 -3.64
N GLY A 23 9.66 -11.11 -4.45
CA GLY A 23 11.11 -11.13 -4.28
C GLY A 23 11.79 -10.42 -5.45
N TYR A 24 12.85 -9.69 -5.15
CA TYR A 24 13.64 -8.93 -6.12
C TYR A 24 15.12 -9.23 -5.91
N LEU A 25 15.82 -9.64 -6.98
CA LEU A 25 17.27 -9.69 -7.01
C LEU A 25 17.76 -8.38 -7.60
N LEU A 26 18.45 -7.57 -6.81
CA LEU A 26 18.83 -6.20 -7.17
C LEU A 26 20.32 -6.07 -7.44
N ALA A 27 20.67 -5.26 -8.42
CA ALA A 27 22.04 -4.84 -8.74
C ALA A 27 22.53 -3.73 -7.75
N PRO A 28 23.85 -3.40 -7.77
CA PRO A 28 24.41 -2.35 -6.90
C PRO A 28 23.84 -0.94 -7.11
N ASP A 29 23.23 -0.68 -8.25
CA ASP A 29 22.52 0.58 -8.57
C ASP A 29 21.02 0.54 -8.29
N GLY A 30 20.52 -0.58 -7.75
CA GLY A 30 19.10 -0.80 -7.46
C GLY A 30 18.28 -1.31 -8.64
N ALA A 31 18.88 -1.58 -9.81
CA ALA A 31 18.19 -2.18 -10.94
C ALA A 31 17.71 -3.60 -10.61
N ILE A 32 16.48 -3.94 -11.01
CA ILE A 32 15.91 -5.27 -10.82
C ILE A 32 16.51 -6.22 -11.87
N LEU A 33 17.25 -7.22 -11.43
CA LEU A 33 17.84 -8.27 -12.28
C LEU A 33 16.87 -9.42 -12.50
N GLU A 34 16.20 -9.87 -11.43
CA GLU A 34 15.17 -10.90 -11.45
C GLU A 34 14.05 -10.53 -10.47
N GLU A 35 12.82 -10.94 -10.78
CA GLU A 35 11.63 -10.74 -9.94
C GLU A 35 10.83 -12.03 -9.81
N ILE A 36 10.29 -12.29 -8.63
CA ILE A 36 9.35 -13.38 -8.34
C ILE A 36 8.12 -12.75 -7.67
N ALA A 37 6.93 -13.14 -8.14
CA ALA A 37 5.67 -12.78 -7.51
C ALA A 37 4.79 -14.01 -7.37
N THR A 38 4.29 -14.27 -6.14
CA THR A 38 3.43 -15.42 -5.83
C THR A 38 2.35 -15.06 -4.82
N GLY A 39 1.34 -15.94 -4.69
CA GLY A 39 0.31 -15.84 -3.65
C GLY A 39 0.75 -16.36 -2.26
N ASP A 40 2.04 -16.59 -2.04
CA ASP A 40 2.56 -17.12 -0.77
C ASP A 40 2.71 -16.03 0.31
N GLY A 41 1.68 -15.22 0.54
CA GLY A 41 1.65 -14.28 1.66
C GLY A 41 1.68 -15.01 3.02
N ILE A 42 1.94 -14.26 4.10
CA ILE A 42 2.10 -14.86 5.44
C ILE A 42 0.87 -15.64 5.90
N GLY A 43 -0.33 -15.29 5.43
CA GLY A 43 -1.56 -16.03 5.72
C GLY A 43 -1.58 -17.47 5.20
N ASN A 44 -0.71 -17.79 4.23
CA ASN A 44 -0.55 -19.11 3.63
C ASN A 44 0.70 -19.84 4.13
N VAL A 45 1.43 -19.27 5.11
CA VAL A 45 2.64 -19.87 5.69
C VAL A 45 2.31 -20.47 7.04
N ALA A 46 2.50 -21.79 7.18
CA ALA A 46 2.31 -22.45 8.47
C ALA A 46 3.31 -21.93 9.52
N ALA A 47 2.92 -22.02 10.80
CA ALA A 47 3.78 -21.60 11.90
C ALA A 47 5.14 -22.32 11.83
N GLY A 48 6.24 -21.58 11.90
CA GLY A 48 7.61 -22.09 11.80
C GLY A 48 8.10 -22.41 10.38
N ALA A 49 7.25 -22.32 9.34
CA ALA A 49 7.62 -22.70 7.97
C ALA A 49 8.24 -21.55 7.15
N TYR A 50 8.48 -20.38 7.74
CA TYR A 50 9.07 -19.22 7.04
C TYR A 50 10.43 -19.53 6.37
N PRO A 51 11.42 -20.21 7.05
CA PRO A 51 12.69 -20.55 6.41
C PRO A 51 12.51 -21.46 5.20
N ALA A 52 11.68 -22.49 5.33
CA ALA A 52 11.41 -23.44 4.24
C ALA A 52 10.69 -22.76 3.05
N THR A 53 9.73 -21.89 3.33
CA THR A 53 9.02 -21.10 2.31
C THR A 53 9.98 -20.16 1.59
N LEU A 54 10.81 -19.42 2.32
CA LEU A 54 11.84 -18.55 1.75
C LEU A 54 12.78 -19.33 0.82
N LYS A 55 13.27 -20.48 1.29
CA LYS A 55 14.14 -21.37 0.51
C LYS A 55 13.45 -21.88 -0.77
N ARG A 56 12.19 -22.24 -0.68
CA ARG A 56 11.40 -22.68 -1.85
C ARG A 56 11.26 -21.57 -2.88
N LEU A 57 11.00 -20.33 -2.45
CA LEU A 57 10.71 -19.20 -3.34
C LEU A 57 11.98 -18.60 -3.95
N VAL A 58 12.99 -18.32 -3.13
CA VAL A 58 14.21 -17.61 -3.58
C VAL A 58 15.50 -18.41 -3.39
N GLY A 59 15.41 -19.71 -3.10
CA GLY A 59 16.56 -20.58 -2.84
C GLY A 59 17.60 -20.60 -3.96
N LYS A 60 17.17 -20.45 -5.23
CA LYS A 60 18.09 -20.31 -6.36
C LYS A 60 19.01 -19.09 -6.18
N TRP A 61 18.49 -17.96 -5.77
CA TRP A 61 19.26 -16.73 -5.52
C TRP A 61 20.16 -16.88 -4.31
N LEU A 62 19.61 -17.45 -3.23
CA LEU A 62 20.32 -17.67 -1.96
C LEU A 62 21.56 -18.59 -2.18
N ASN A 63 21.40 -19.66 -2.95
CA ASN A 63 22.49 -20.62 -3.22
C ASN A 63 23.53 -20.06 -4.18
N ALA A 64 23.10 -19.34 -5.21
CA ALA A 64 24.02 -18.73 -6.18
C ALA A 64 24.82 -17.56 -5.57
N ASN A 65 24.30 -16.92 -4.51
CA ASN A 65 24.88 -15.71 -3.91
C ASN A 65 24.89 -15.82 -2.37
N PRO A 66 25.74 -16.67 -1.78
CA PRO A 66 25.69 -16.97 -0.35
C PRO A 66 26.03 -15.77 0.57
N SER A 67 26.70 -14.76 0.05
CA SER A 67 27.13 -13.56 0.82
C SER A 67 26.17 -12.36 0.71
N LEU A 68 25.20 -12.41 -0.20
CA LEU A 68 24.29 -11.25 -0.36
C LEU A 68 23.44 -11.02 0.88
N PRO A 69 23.25 -9.75 1.28
CA PRO A 69 22.27 -9.41 2.27
C PRO A 69 20.85 -9.74 1.80
N VAL A 70 20.01 -10.11 2.77
CA VAL A 70 18.58 -10.38 2.55
C VAL A 70 17.79 -9.45 3.45
N ILE A 71 16.93 -8.62 2.86
CA ILE A 71 16.04 -7.70 3.58
C ILE A 71 14.59 -8.00 3.22
N ALA A 72 13.70 -7.97 4.21
CA ALA A 72 12.28 -8.25 4.00
C ALA A 72 11.41 -7.21 4.71
N SER A 73 10.38 -6.72 4.05
CA SER A 73 9.35 -5.82 4.59
C SER A 73 7.97 -6.46 4.58
N GLY A 74 7.02 -5.78 5.17
CA GLY A 74 5.62 -6.18 5.17
C GLY A 74 5.22 -7.00 6.38
N MET A 75 4.13 -7.74 6.23
CA MET A 75 3.50 -8.46 7.33
C MET A 75 4.34 -9.61 7.90
N VAL A 76 5.41 -10.01 7.22
CA VAL A 76 6.42 -10.94 7.76
C VAL A 76 7.05 -10.44 9.05
N GLY A 77 7.13 -9.12 9.25
CA GLY A 77 7.60 -8.44 10.46
C GLY A 77 6.50 -8.11 11.47
N SER A 78 5.28 -8.60 11.31
CA SER A 78 4.18 -8.39 12.26
C SER A 78 4.20 -9.41 13.40
N ARG A 79 3.36 -9.19 14.44
CA ARG A 79 3.15 -10.14 15.53
C ARG A 79 2.72 -11.54 15.05
N HIS A 80 2.01 -11.62 13.93
CA HIS A 80 1.55 -12.86 13.30
C HIS A 80 2.49 -13.36 12.19
N GLY A 81 3.59 -12.64 11.95
CA GLY A 81 4.60 -12.98 10.96
C GLY A 81 5.72 -13.88 11.51
N TRP A 82 6.86 -13.85 10.86
CA TRP A 82 8.02 -14.65 11.26
C TRP A 82 8.60 -14.21 12.63
N ARG A 83 8.77 -12.90 12.80
CA ARG A 83 9.16 -12.27 14.05
C ARG A 83 8.66 -10.83 14.07
N GLU A 84 8.14 -10.41 15.20
CA GLU A 84 7.71 -9.03 15.37
C GLU A 84 8.90 -8.07 15.31
N ALA A 85 8.90 -7.18 14.31
CA ALA A 85 9.78 -6.04 14.22
C ALA A 85 9.10 -4.82 14.89
N PRO A 86 9.84 -3.90 15.50
CA PRO A 86 9.25 -2.75 16.19
C PRO A 86 8.57 -1.79 15.21
N TYR A 87 7.90 -0.77 15.75
CA TYR A 87 7.51 0.43 15.01
C TYR A 87 8.49 1.56 15.33
N VAL A 88 8.89 2.31 14.32
CA VAL A 88 9.71 3.52 14.46
C VAL A 88 8.78 4.72 14.43
N PRO A 89 8.81 5.61 15.44
CA PRO A 89 7.97 6.80 15.44
C PRO A 89 8.40 7.80 14.36
N CYS A 90 7.42 8.44 13.72
CA CYS A 90 7.67 9.58 12.83
C CYS A 90 8.13 10.81 13.64
N PRO A 91 8.98 11.66 13.05
CA PRO A 91 9.53 11.63 11.68
C PRO A 91 10.63 10.57 11.50
N ALA A 92 10.51 9.73 10.47
CA ALA A 92 11.50 8.70 10.19
C ALA A 92 11.71 8.47 8.69
N GLY A 93 12.92 8.11 8.32
CA GLY A 93 13.36 7.82 6.96
C GLY A 93 14.06 6.46 6.84
N PRO A 94 14.64 6.15 5.68
CA PRO A 94 15.34 4.89 5.44
C PRO A 94 16.45 4.59 6.46
N THR A 95 17.20 5.60 6.88
CA THR A 95 18.29 5.46 7.86
C THR A 95 17.78 5.03 9.22
N GLU A 96 16.71 5.65 9.73
CA GLU A 96 16.13 5.31 11.03
C GLU A 96 15.54 3.90 11.02
N LEU A 97 14.95 3.47 9.89
CA LEU A 97 14.47 2.09 9.74
C LEU A 97 15.64 1.11 9.72
N ALA A 98 16.70 1.42 8.97
CA ALA A 98 17.88 0.57 8.86
C ALA A 98 18.56 0.31 10.22
N GLN A 99 18.55 1.29 11.14
CA GLN A 99 19.09 1.16 12.49
C GLN A 99 18.24 0.25 13.41
N ARG A 100 17.03 -0.12 13.00
CA ARG A 100 16.05 -0.90 13.79
C ARG A 100 15.64 -2.21 13.11
N LEU A 101 16.41 -2.67 12.11
CA LEU A 101 16.17 -3.95 11.46
C LEU A 101 16.20 -5.09 12.47
N THR A 102 15.24 -6.00 12.37
CA THR A 102 15.14 -7.19 13.23
C THR A 102 15.70 -8.40 12.49
N ALA A 103 16.73 -9.03 13.04
CA ALA A 103 17.33 -10.20 12.44
C ALA A 103 16.57 -11.48 12.78
N VAL A 104 16.39 -12.34 11.77
CA VAL A 104 15.94 -13.74 11.90
C VAL A 104 16.89 -14.65 11.14
N GLU A 105 16.88 -15.94 11.46
CA GLU A 105 17.76 -16.94 10.83
C GLU A 105 16.97 -17.89 9.93
N ALA A 106 17.51 -18.15 8.74
CA ALA A 106 17.01 -19.12 7.80
C ALA A 106 18.17 -19.98 7.24
N ASP A 107 18.28 -21.24 7.62
CA ASP A 107 19.33 -22.17 7.17
C ASP A 107 20.76 -21.58 7.33
N GLY A 108 21.05 -20.96 8.49
CA GLY A 108 22.34 -20.32 8.79
C GLY A 108 22.54 -18.96 8.11
N ARG A 109 21.52 -18.42 7.48
CA ARG A 109 21.54 -17.12 6.82
C ARG A 109 20.71 -16.10 7.62
N ARG A 110 21.27 -14.93 7.80
CA ARG A 110 20.60 -13.79 8.42
C ARG A 110 19.66 -13.11 7.41
N VAL A 111 18.39 -12.96 7.79
CA VAL A 111 17.37 -12.18 7.08
C VAL A 111 16.98 -10.99 7.95
N LEU A 112 16.96 -9.80 7.37
CA LEU A 112 16.72 -8.55 8.09
C LEU A 112 15.29 -8.07 7.81
N LEU A 113 14.46 -8.01 8.85
CA LEU A 113 13.08 -7.55 8.75
C LEU A 113 13.01 -6.03 9.00
N VAL A 114 12.37 -5.32 8.07
CA VAL A 114 12.15 -3.88 8.17
C VAL A 114 11.09 -3.58 9.23
N PRO A 115 11.32 -2.62 10.14
CA PRO A 115 10.31 -2.16 11.09
C PRO A 115 9.19 -1.40 10.39
N GLY A 116 8.00 -1.35 11.00
CA GLY A 116 6.93 -0.46 10.57
C GLY A 116 7.18 0.99 11.03
N LEU A 117 6.26 1.88 10.65
CA LEU A 117 6.20 3.25 11.17
C LEU A 117 4.99 3.43 12.09
N SER A 118 5.14 4.32 13.08
CA SER A 118 4.04 4.82 13.90
C SER A 118 3.99 6.34 13.87
N PHE A 119 2.79 6.88 13.97
CA PHE A 119 2.54 8.31 14.08
C PHE A 119 1.51 8.55 15.19
N ALA A 120 1.68 9.62 15.96
CA ALA A 120 0.75 10.02 17.00
C ALA A 120 0.60 11.54 16.98
N ASP A 121 -0.65 12.00 17.08
CA ASP A 121 -1.03 13.39 17.24
C ASP A 121 -2.23 13.51 18.21
N GLU A 122 -2.84 14.67 18.30
CA GLU A 122 -4.03 14.92 19.14
C GLU A 122 -5.25 14.08 18.69
N ALA A 123 -5.31 13.66 17.43
CA ALA A 123 -6.40 12.85 16.88
C ALA A 123 -6.24 11.35 17.19
N GLY A 124 -5.05 10.91 17.63
CA GLY A 124 -4.81 9.52 18.00
C GLY A 124 -3.48 8.95 17.54
N VAL A 125 -3.45 7.63 17.41
CA VAL A 125 -2.27 6.86 17.00
C VAL A 125 -2.56 6.12 15.71
N ASP A 126 -1.58 6.09 14.81
CA ASP A 126 -1.65 5.38 13.53
C ASP A 126 -0.39 4.55 13.30
N VAL A 127 -0.49 3.45 12.55
CA VAL A 127 0.63 2.56 12.24
C VAL A 127 0.57 2.10 10.78
N MET A 128 1.75 1.82 10.22
CA MET A 128 1.86 1.11 8.94
C MET A 128 2.97 0.06 9.00
N ARG A 129 2.84 -0.99 8.17
CA ARG A 129 3.85 -2.04 8.05
C ARG A 129 3.85 -2.64 6.65
N GLY A 130 4.92 -2.35 5.91
CA GLY A 130 5.10 -2.67 4.51
C GLY A 130 4.99 -1.44 3.62
N GLU A 131 4.00 -0.61 3.87
CA GLU A 131 3.74 0.61 3.10
C GLU A 131 4.88 1.62 3.21
N GLU A 132 5.62 1.66 4.33
CA GLU A 132 6.81 2.51 4.50
C GLU A 132 7.85 2.26 3.39
N THR A 133 8.03 1.01 2.97
CA THR A 133 8.98 0.70 1.89
C THR A 133 8.48 1.20 0.54
N GLU A 134 7.19 1.11 0.26
CA GLU A 134 6.62 1.67 -0.95
C GLU A 134 6.72 3.20 -0.97
N ILE A 135 6.44 3.85 0.16
CA ILE A 135 6.57 5.31 0.31
C ILE A 135 8.01 5.75 0.00
N PHE A 136 9.02 5.12 0.59
CA PHE A 136 10.42 5.47 0.32
C PHE A 136 10.86 5.15 -1.11
N GLY A 137 10.21 4.21 -1.76
CA GLY A 137 10.45 3.91 -3.18
C GLY A 137 9.85 4.93 -4.14
N VAL A 138 8.87 5.73 -3.71
CA VAL A 138 8.23 6.81 -4.47
C VAL A 138 8.86 8.15 -4.14
N ALA A 139 9.09 8.43 -2.85
CA ALA A 139 9.61 9.71 -2.39
C ALA A 139 11.07 9.88 -2.81
N GLU A 140 11.33 10.77 -3.73
CA GLU A 140 12.67 11.28 -3.96
C GLU A 140 13.09 12.19 -2.78
N ALA A 141 14.35 12.66 -2.75
CA ALA A 141 14.89 13.47 -1.66
C ALA A 141 14.25 14.88 -1.57
N GLY A 142 12.91 14.94 -1.55
CA GLY A 142 12.11 16.16 -1.54
C GLY A 142 10.87 16.02 -0.67
N ALA A 143 10.02 17.03 -0.72
CA ALA A 143 8.68 16.98 -0.11
C ALA A 143 7.70 16.27 -1.04
N GLY A 144 6.64 15.69 -0.46
CA GLY A 144 5.58 15.07 -1.25
C GLY A 144 4.49 14.43 -0.42
N LEU A 145 3.34 14.29 -1.03
CA LEU A 145 2.21 13.52 -0.51
C LEU A 145 2.14 12.22 -1.29
N ILE A 146 2.31 11.11 -0.61
CA ILE A 146 2.24 9.75 -1.17
C ILE A 146 0.94 9.11 -0.71
N VAL A 147 0.18 8.58 -1.66
CA VAL A 147 -1.07 7.87 -1.38
C VAL A 147 -0.93 6.42 -1.84
N LEU A 148 -1.20 5.51 -0.95
CA LEU A 148 -1.20 4.06 -1.20
C LEU A 148 -2.63 3.52 -1.04
N PRO A 149 -3.43 3.50 -2.11
CA PRO A 149 -4.77 2.93 -2.07
C PRO A 149 -4.73 1.44 -1.72
N GLY A 150 -5.61 1.01 -0.81
CA GLY A 150 -5.63 -0.39 -0.36
C GLY A 150 -6.86 -0.70 0.51
N SER A 151 -6.83 -1.88 1.17
CA SER A 151 -7.80 -2.17 2.23
C SER A 151 -7.74 -1.10 3.32
N HIS A 152 -6.52 -0.72 3.68
CA HIS A 152 -6.16 0.37 4.58
C HIS A 152 -5.33 1.38 3.80
N SER A 153 -5.99 2.33 3.13
CA SER A 153 -5.30 3.36 2.33
C SER A 153 -4.42 4.22 3.23
N LYS A 154 -3.20 4.51 2.80
CA LYS A 154 -2.26 5.38 3.51
C LYS A 154 -2.07 6.69 2.78
N TRP A 155 -2.16 7.80 3.51
CA TRP A 155 -1.81 9.14 3.05
C TRP A 155 -0.62 9.61 3.88
N ALA A 156 0.55 9.65 3.27
CA ALA A 156 1.79 9.94 3.97
C ALA A 156 2.45 11.21 3.44
N ARG A 157 2.74 12.16 4.33
CA ARG A 157 3.51 13.34 4.01
C ARG A 157 4.99 13.08 4.24
N VAL A 158 5.79 13.33 3.19
CA VAL A 158 7.23 13.15 3.19
C VAL A 158 7.92 14.50 3.05
N GLU A 159 8.83 14.80 3.96
CA GLU A 159 9.66 16.00 3.95
C GLU A 159 11.12 15.60 4.14
N SER A 160 12.01 16.11 3.28
CA SER A 160 13.45 15.77 3.30
C SER A 160 13.74 14.27 3.34
N GLY A 161 12.94 13.49 2.61
CA GLY A 161 13.09 12.03 2.52
C GLY A 161 12.60 11.24 3.73
N ARG A 162 11.93 11.87 4.70
CA ARG A 162 11.37 11.27 5.92
C ARG A 162 9.85 11.37 5.92
N VAL A 163 9.16 10.34 6.33
CA VAL A 163 7.73 10.40 6.64
C VAL A 163 7.55 11.22 7.90
N VAL A 164 6.90 12.37 7.80
CA VAL A 164 6.67 13.27 8.95
C VAL A 164 5.30 13.05 9.59
N ALA A 165 4.31 12.66 8.80
CA ALA A 165 2.95 12.35 9.26
C ALA A 165 2.29 11.41 8.27
N PHE A 166 1.32 10.63 8.74
CA PHE A 166 0.45 9.85 7.86
C PHE A 166 -0.92 9.62 8.51
N LYS A 167 -1.88 9.29 7.65
CA LYS A 167 -3.24 8.90 8.05
C LYS A 167 -3.67 7.65 7.31
N THR A 168 -4.29 6.72 8.03
CA THR A 168 -4.88 5.51 7.48
C THR A 168 -6.39 5.69 7.34
N PHE A 169 -6.92 5.26 6.18
CA PHE A 169 -8.35 5.15 5.91
C PHE A 169 -8.69 3.68 5.59
N ILE A 170 -9.72 3.14 6.22
CA ILE A 170 -10.13 1.73 6.06
C ILE A 170 -11.02 1.51 4.82
N THR A 171 -10.83 2.30 3.78
CA THR A 171 -11.74 2.44 2.63
C THR A 171 -12.00 1.13 1.91
N GLY A 172 -10.96 0.37 1.58
CA GLY A 172 -11.14 -0.90 0.87
C GLY A 172 -11.73 -1.99 1.75
N GLU A 173 -11.37 -2.05 3.03
CA GLU A 173 -11.96 -3.00 3.98
C GLU A 173 -13.42 -2.66 4.24
N LEU A 174 -13.75 -1.38 4.42
CA LEU A 174 -15.12 -0.92 4.61
C LEU A 174 -15.98 -1.21 3.38
N PHE A 175 -15.44 -1.00 2.16
CA PHE A 175 -16.12 -1.39 0.93
C PHE A 175 -16.48 -2.88 0.91
N ALA A 176 -15.51 -3.75 1.22
CA ALA A 176 -15.72 -5.19 1.25
C ALA A 176 -16.76 -5.59 2.32
N ALA A 177 -16.64 -5.03 3.53
CA ALA A 177 -17.57 -5.29 4.62
C ALA A 177 -19.01 -4.85 4.27
N LEU A 178 -19.18 -3.64 3.75
CA LEU A 178 -20.49 -3.14 3.34
C LEU A 178 -21.09 -3.98 2.22
N ARG A 179 -20.32 -4.28 1.18
CA ARG A 179 -20.77 -5.09 0.04
C ARG A 179 -21.19 -6.48 0.47
N ASP A 180 -20.37 -7.18 1.25
CA ASP A 180 -20.52 -8.62 1.47
C ASP A 180 -21.41 -8.97 2.65
N TYR A 181 -21.46 -8.09 3.69
CA TYR A 181 -22.11 -8.44 4.96
C TYR A 181 -23.28 -7.53 5.37
N THR A 182 -23.65 -6.54 4.54
CA THR A 182 -24.75 -5.62 4.88
C THR A 182 -25.92 -5.67 3.91
N VAL A 183 -27.07 -5.23 4.39
CA VAL A 183 -28.27 -5.03 3.56
C VAL A 183 -28.08 -3.88 2.57
N ALA A 184 -27.34 -2.85 2.97
CA ALA A 184 -27.01 -1.71 2.11
C ALA A 184 -26.21 -2.14 0.86
N GLY A 185 -25.34 -3.13 1.00
CA GLY A 185 -24.51 -3.65 -0.09
C GLY A 185 -25.14 -4.77 -0.94
N ALA A 186 -26.42 -5.12 -0.71
CA ALA A 186 -27.04 -6.27 -1.36
C ALA A 186 -27.00 -6.21 -2.90
N PHE A 187 -27.27 -5.06 -3.50
CA PHE A 187 -27.14 -4.87 -4.95
C PHE A 187 -25.66 -4.85 -5.39
N ALA A 188 -24.80 -4.18 -4.65
CA ALA A 188 -23.36 -4.13 -4.93
C ALA A 188 -22.70 -5.52 -4.93
N ARG A 189 -23.18 -6.45 -4.10
CA ARG A 189 -22.73 -7.85 -4.06
C ARG A 189 -23.11 -8.62 -5.32
N ALA A 190 -24.30 -8.38 -5.84
CA ALA A 190 -24.82 -9.04 -7.05
C ALA A 190 -24.31 -8.41 -8.33
N ALA A 191 -23.86 -7.14 -8.27
CA ALA A 191 -23.44 -6.39 -9.44
C ALA A 191 -22.13 -6.96 -10.03
N PRO A 192 -21.99 -6.97 -11.37
CA PRO A 192 -20.73 -7.33 -12.01
C PRO A 192 -19.65 -6.27 -11.73
N ALA A 193 -18.38 -6.68 -11.78
CA ALA A 193 -17.26 -5.73 -11.74
C ALA A 193 -17.28 -4.88 -13.02
N LYS A 194 -17.27 -3.57 -12.87
CA LYS A 194 -17.27 -2.61 -13.98
C LYS A 194 -16.08 -1.64 -13.88
N ALA A 195 -15.78 -0.99 -14.98
CA ALA A 195 -14.88 0.16 -14.98
C ALA A 195 -15.56 1.37 -14.31
N ALA A 196 -14.76 2.27 -13.75
CA ALA A 196 -15.25 3.51 -13.15
C ALA A 196 -16.00 4.37 -14.21
N GLY A 197 -17.29 4.56 -13.99
CA GLY A 197 -18.19 5.29 -14.90
C GLY A 197 -19.02 6.34 -14.17
N ALA A 198 -20.18 6.72 -14.73
CA ALA A 198 -21.04 7.76 -14.20
C ALA A 198 -21.53 7.48 -12.76
N ALA A 199 -21.85 6.23 -12.44
CA ALA A 199 -22.26 5.84 -11.09
C ALA A 199 -21.12 6.00 -10.09
N PHE A 200 -19.89 5.63 -10.47
CA PHE A 200 -18.70 5.85 -9.66
C PHE A 200 -18.46 7.35 -9.41
N ALA A 201 -18.49 8.17 -10.48
CA ALA A 201 -18.31 9.63 -10.36
C ALA A 201 -19.38 10.27 -9.48
N LEU A 202 -20.65 9.86 -9.59
CA LEU A 202 -21.73 10.30 -8.71
C LEU A 202 -21.44 9.95 -7.24
N GLY A 203 -20.91 8.75 -7.00
CA GLY A 203 -20.47 8.34 -5.66
C GLY A 203 -19.34 9.23 -5.14
N VAL A 204 -18.30 9.45 -5.95
CA VAL A 204 -17.14 10.29 -5.60
C VAL A 204 -17.57 11.71 -5.21
N ASP A 205 -18.40 12.35 -6.01
CA ASP A 205 -18.90 13.70 -5.73
C ASP A 205 -19.65 13.76 -4.40
N ARG A 206 -20.57 12.82 -4.16
CA ARG A 206 -21.36 12.77 -2.91
C ARG A 206 -20.49 12.47 -1.69
N GLY A 207 -19.54 11.55 -1.81
CA GLY A 207 -18.61 11.20 -0.74
C GLY A 207 -17.73 12.38 -0.33
N ALA A 208 -17.13 13.04 -1.31
CA ALA A 208 -16.28 14.21 -1.07
C ALA A 208 -17.08 15.38 -0.47
N ALA A 209 -18.30 15.60 -0.93
CA ALA A 209 -19.19 16.62 -0.35
C ALA A 209 -19.54 16.31 1.11
N ALA A 210 -19.76 15.04 1.47
CA ALA A 210 -20.08 14.62 2.84
C ALA A 210 -18.94 14.91 3.84
N ALA A 211 -17.69 14.74 3.42
CA ALA A 211 -16.52 15.06 4.23
C ALA A 211 -16.34 16.57 4.48
N GLY A 212 -16.77 17.40 3.54
CA GLY A 212 -16.60 18.86 3.59
C GLY A 212 -17.68 19.63 4.34
N SER A 213 -18.59 19.01 5.08
CA SER A 213 -19.73 19.65 5.79
C SER A 213 -20.65 20.46 4.86
N LYS A 214 -20.63 20.21 3.58
CA LYS A 214 -21.43 20.93 2.57
C LYS A 214 -22.79 20.27 2.31
N THR A 215 -23.08 19.15 2.96
CA THR A 215 -24.34 18.42 2.80
C THR A 215 -25.09 18.34 4.11
N THR A 216 -26.43 18.16 4.04
CA THR A 216 -27.28 17.88 5.20
C THR A 216 -27.10 16.46 5.74
N SER A 217 -26.33 15.59 5.04
CA SER A 217 -26.14 14.19 5.39
C SER A 217 -24.66 13.83 5.30
N GLY A 218 -24.09 13.36 6.41
CA GLY A 218 -22.73 12.82 6.45
C GLY A 218 -22.66 11.45 5.74
N LEU A 219 -21.45 10.88 5.66
CA LEU A 219 -21.19 9.60 4.98
C LEU A 219 -22.15 8.48 5.42
N LEU A 220 -22.38 8.31 6.73
CA LEU A 220 -23.27 7.27 7.24
C LEU A 220 -24.69 7.35 6.67
N GLY A 221 -25.22 8.56 6.49
CA GLY A 221 -26.54 8.76 5.87
C GLY A 221 -26.57 8.45 4.38
N LEU A 222 -25.44 8.61 3.67
CA LEU A 222 -25.33 8.37 2.24
C LEU A 222 -25.08 6.89 1.88
N LEU A 223 -24.51 6.10 2.80
CA LEU A 223 -24.19 4.68 2.54
C LEU A 223 -25.44 3.87 2.16
N PHE A 224 -26.59 4.14 2.76
CA PHE A 224 -27.83 3.46 2.43
C PHE A 224 -28.33 3.77 0.99
N GLY A 225 -27.79 4.83 0.37
CA GLY A 225 -28.03 5.16 -1.05
C GLY A 225 -27.68 4.05 -2.02
N ALA A 226 -26.66 3.24 -1.71
CA ALA A 226 -26.29 2.07 -2.53
C ALA A 226 -27.44 1.06 -2.67
N ARG A 227 -28.38 1.03 -1.72
CA ARG A 227 -29.59 0.23 -1.75
C ARG A 227 -30.82 1.03 -2.21
N ALA A 228 -31.00 2.23 -1.67
CA ALA A 228 -32.21 3.01 -1.91
C ALA A 228 -32.33 3.51 -3.36
N LEU A 229 -31.23 3.92 -3.96
CA LEU A 229 -31.24 4.42 -5.35
C LEU A 229 -31.71 3.36 -6.36
N PRO A 230 -31.20 2.12 -6.35
CA PRO A 230 -31.73 1.07 -7.23
C PRO A 230 -33.21 0.74 -6.96
N LEU A 231 -33.62 0.66 -5.70
CA LEU A 231 -35.02 0.37 -5.35
C LEU A 231 -35.99 1.42 -5.89
N MET A 232 -35.53 2.67 -5.99
CA MET A 232 -36.33 3.79 -6.50
C MET A 232 -36.13 4.05 -7.99
N GLY A 233 -35.42 3.17 -8.71
CA GLY A 233 -35.12 3.33 -10.14
C GLY A 233 -34.25 4.56 -10.46
N LYS A 234 -33.46 5.03 -9.49
CA LYS A 234 -32.56 6.19 -9.63
C LYS A 234 -31.12 5.79 -9.96
N LEU A 235 -30.80 4.51 -9.90
CA LEU A 235 -29.52 3.89 -10.24
C LEU A 235 -29.80 2.50 -10.79
N ASP A 236 -29.05 2.09 -11.81
CA ASP A 236 -29.09 0.69 -12.25
C ASP A 236 -28.58 -0.22 -11.12
N PRO A 237 -29.27 -1.31 -10.77
CA PRO A 237 -28.79 -2.27 -9.77
C PRO A 237 -27.35 -2.73 -10.01
N ASP A 238 -26.97 -2.94 -11.28
CA ASP A 238 -25.62 -3.35 -11.69
C ASP A 238 -24.54 -2.28 -11.49
N ASP A 239 -24.92 -1.05 -11.20
CA ASP A 239 -24.02 0.07 -10.92
C ASP A 239 -23.85 0.35 -9.42
N SER A 240 -24.55 -0.39 -8.56
CA SER A 240 -24.52 -0.17 -7.11
C SER A 240 -23.12 -0.35 -6.51
N GLY A 241 -22.32 -1.30 -7.01
CA GLY A 241 -20.94 -1.52 -6.59
C GLY A 241 -20.05 -0.34 -6.92
N GLU A 242 -20.24 0.24 -8.13
CA GLU A 242 -19.51 1.40 -8.59
C GLU A 242 -19.86 2.66 -7.77
N TYR A 243 -21.14 2.89 -7.53
CA TYR A 243 -21.62 3.98 -6.68
C TYR A 243 -21.05 3.88 -5.25
N LEU A 244 -21.13 2.68 -4.62
CA LEU A 244 -20.61 2.46 -3.27
C LEU A 244 -19.10 2.69 -3.19
N SER A 245 -18.36 2.18 -4.17
CA SER A 245 -16.91 2.38 -4.24
C SER A 245 -16.54 3.86 -4.42
N GLY A 246 -17.23 4.55 -5.33
CA GLY A 246 -17.04 5.99 -5.54
C GLY A 246 -17.35 6.80 -4.27
N LEU A 247 -18.43 6.44 -3.56
CA LEU A 247 -18.84 7.13 -2.32
C LEU A 247 -17.75 7.06 -1.24
N LEU A 248 -17.16 5.88 -1.06
CA LEU A 248 -16.13 5.69 -0.04
C LEU A 248 -14.79 6.35 -0.43
N ILE A 249 -14.38 6.20 -1.69
CA ILE A 249 -13.15 6.85 -2.19
C ILE A 249 -13.31 8.38 -2.17
N GLY A 250 -14.47 8.88 -2.57
CA GLY A 250 -14.75 10.32 -2.51
C GLY A 250 -14.70 10.87 -1.08
N ALA A 251 -15.26 10.14 -0.11
CA ALA A 251 -15.20 10.53 1.30
C ALA A 251 -13.76 10.54 1.82
N GLU A 252 -12.95 9.50 1.51
CA GLU A 252 -11.53 9.45 1.85
C GLU A 252 -10.78 10.68 1.29
N ILE A 253 -10.94 10.96 -0.01
CA ILE A 253 -10.29 12.12 -0.65
C ILE A 253 -10.75 13.43 -0.03
N GLY A 254 -12.05 13.57 0.25
CA GLY A 254 -12.61 14.78 0.89
C GLY A 254 -12.05 15.03 2.29
N GLU A 255 -11.95 14.00 3.13
CA GLU A 255 -11.33 14.07 4.46
C GLU A 255 -9.83 14.36 4.36
N ALA A 256 -9.11 13.64 3.50
CA ALA A 256 -7.68 13.82 3.32
C ALA A 256 -7.32 15.21 2.78
N ARG A 257 -8.17 15.82 1.95
CA ARG A 257 -7.98 17.21 1.49
C ARG A 257 -8.10 18.23 2.62
N GLY A 258 -8.82 17.90 3.69
CA GLY A 258 -8.84 18.72 4.92
C GLY A 258 -7.47 18.71 5.63
N LEU A 259 -6.76 17.59 5.58
CA LEU A 259 -5.43 17.41 6.19
C LEU A 259 -4.29 17.92 5.28
N TYR A 260 -4.44 17.75 3.96
CA TYR A 260 -3.41 18.01 2.93
C TYR A 260 -3.97 18.91 1.81
N PRO A 261 -4.33 20.17 2.10
CA PRO A 261 -5.16 21.00 1.19
C PRO A 261 -4.45 21.46 -0.08
N ARG A 262 -3.12 21.46 -0.12
CA ARG A 262 -2.32 22.03 -1.23
C ARG A 262 -1.40 21.06 -1.91
N GLU A 263 -1.21 19.87 -1.35
CA GLU A 263 -0.30 18.87 -1.87
C GLU A 263 -0.90 18.15 -3.07
N THR A 264 -0.05 17.82 -4.05
CA THR A 264 -0.41 16.97 -5.19
C THR A 264 -0.07 15.52 -4.84
N PRO A 265 -1.06 14.59 -4.79
CA PRO A 265 -0.81 13.21 -4.45
C PRO A 265 -0.02 12.45 -5.52
N HIS A 266 0.93 11.62 -5.08
CA HIS A 266 1.58 10.58 -5.87
C HIS A 266 1.06 9.22 -5.43
N LEU A 267 0.40 8.49 -6.34
CA LEU A 267 -0.27 7.23 -6.03
C LEU A 267 0.62 6.04 -6.38
N ALA A 268 0.76 5.10 -5.44
CA ALA A 268 1.46 3.83 -5.66
C ALA A 268 0.61 2.66 -5.15
N GLY A 269 0.94 1.43 -5.58
CA GLY A 269 0.22 0.22 -5.19
C GLY A 269 -0.28 -0.58 -6.40
N ALA A 270 -1.39 -1.31 -6.25
CA ALA A 270 -1.99 -2.11 -7.31
C ALA A 270 -2.51 -1.21 -8.44
N GLU A 271 -2.08 -1.48 -9.67
CA GLU A 271 -2.34 -0.65 -10.85
C GLU A 271 -3.83 -0.34 -11.06
N ALA A 272 -4.69 -1.35 -10.96
CA ALA A 272 -6.13 -1.18 -11.13
C ALA A 272 -6.74 -0.23 -10.07
N LEU A 273 -6.23 -0.27 -8.83
CA LEU A 273 -6.71 0.58 -7.75
C LEU A 273 -6.16 2.00 -7.88
N VAL A 274 -4.90 2.16 -8.27
CA VAL A 274 -4.29 3.46 -8.61
C VAL A 274 -5.08 4.13 -9.74
N ALA A 275 -5.38 3.41 -10.82
CA ALA A 275 -6.18 3.94 -11.93
C ALA A 275 -7.56 4.42 -11.46
N ARG A 276 -8.21 3.66 -10.56
CA ARG A 276 -9.51 4.01 -10.01
C ARG A 276 -9.47 5.30 -9.17
N TYR A 277 -8.43 5.46 -8.36
CA TYR A 277 -8.23 6.70 -7.58
C TYR A 277 -7.91 7.89 -8.48
N LEU A 278 -7.13 7.71 -9.56
CA LEU A 278 -6.87 8.79 -10.53
C LEU A 278 -8.17 9.29 -11.16
N VAL A 279 -9.10 8.39 -11.52
CA VAL A 279 -10.44 8.77 -12.00
C VAL A 279 -11.22 9.56 -10.94
N ALA A 280 -11.11 9.16 -9.66
CA ALA A 280 -11.76 9.89 -8.57
C ALA A 280 -11.18 11.29 -8.35
N PHE A 281 -9.85 11.43 -8.41
CA PHE A 281 -9.17 12.73 -8.32
C PHE A 281 -9.56 13.64 -9.48
N ASP A 282 -9.58 13.11 -10.72
CA ASP A 282 -9.98 13.85 -11.91
C ASP A 282 -11.43 14.34 -11.82
N ALA A 283 -12.35 13.48 -11.36
CA ALA A 283 -13.76 13.83 -11.15
C ALA A 283 -13.94 14.98 -10.14
N LEU A 284 -13.02 15.13 -9.19
CA LEU A 284 -13.01 16.21 -8.21
C LEU A 284 -12.19 17.44 -8.66
N GLY A 285 -11.61 17.42 -9.86
CA GLY A 285 -10.75 18.50 -10.34
C GLY A 285 -9.42 18.63 -9.59
N ILE A 286 -8.93 17.54 -9.01
CA ILE A 286 -7.69 17.50 -8.22
C ILE A 286 -6.60 16.81 -9.03
N GLY A 287 -5.47 17.50 -9.27
CA GLY A 287 -4.31 16.90 -9.92
C GLY A 287 -3.69 15.80 -9.04
N ALA A 288 -3.38 14.65 -9.65
CA ALA A 288 -2.70 13.55 -8.99
C ALA A 288 -1.86 12.75 -10.02
N HIS A 289 -0.82 12.05 -9.59
CA HIS A 289 0.09 11.33 -10.46
C HIS A 289 0.28 9.88 -10.03
N ALA A 290 0.35 8.96 -10.99
CA ALA A 290 0.80 7.61 -10.71
C ALA A 290 2.32 7.60 -10.48
N ALA A 291 2.76 6.93 -9.42
CA ALA A 291 4.16 6.69 -9.16
C ALA A 291 4.73 5.62 -10.10
N PRO A 292 6.07 5.59 -10.31
CA PRO A 292 6.71 4.52 -11.06
C PRO A 292 6.44 3.14 -10.45
N PRO A 293 6.39 2.07 -11.25
CA PRO A 293 6.09 0.71 -10.78
C PRO A 293 7.15 0.18 -9.79
N ARG A 294 6.81 -0.85 -9.04
CA ARG A 294 7.68 -1.56 -8.08
C ARG A 294 8.31 -0.67 -7.00
N PRO A 295 7.50 0.15 -6.31
CA PRO A 295 8.02 1.05 -5.29
C PRO A 295 8.69 0.29 -4.13
N ALA A 296 8.17 -0.88 -3.71
CA ALA A 296 8.75 -1.68 -2.64
C ALA A 296 10.21 -2.08 -2.91
N ALA A 297 10.56 -2.48 -4.16
CA ALA A 297 11.93 -2.82 -4.52
C ALA A 297 12.88 -1.64 -4.33
N ARG A 298 12.48 -0.44 -4.79
CA ARG A 298 13.29 0.78 -4.63
C ARG A 298 13.42 1.21 -3.18
N GLY A 299 12.34 1.10 -2.40
CA GLY A 299 12.36 1.46 -0.99
C GLY A 299 13.25 0.52 -0.17
N LEU A 300 13.16 -0.78 -0.40
CA LEU A 300 14.04 -1.78 0.23
C LEU A 300 15.50 -1.55 -0.14
N TYR A 301 15.78 -1.23 -1.42
CA TYR A 301 17.12 -0.85 -1.85
C TYR A 301 17.65 0.38 -1.10
N ARG A 302 16.83 1.44 -0.96
CA ARG A 302 17.21 2.65 -0.23
C ARG A 302 17.50 2.37 1.24
N ILE A 303 16.64 1.59 1.91
CA ILE A 303 16.85 1.20 3.31
C ILE A 303 18.16 0.41 3.46
N ALA A 304 18.42 -0.53 2.56
CA ALA A 304 19.64 -1.32 2.59
C ALA A 304 20.91 -0.46 2.34
N ARG A 305 20.87 0.43 1.35
CA ARG A 305 21.98 1.35 1.02
C ARG A 305 22.24 2.33 2.16
N ASP A 306 21.22 3.00 2.65
CA ASP A 306 21.35 4.03 3.69
C ASP A 306 21.69 3.41 5.07
N GLY A 307 21.45 2.11 5.23
CA GLY A 307 21.87 1.29 6.36
C GLY A 307 23.26 0.68 6.24
N GLY A 308 23.97 0.89 5.13
CA GLY A 308 25.31 0.35 4.93
C GLY A 308 25.35 -1.17 4.75
N LEU A 309 24.30 -1.75 4.18
CA LEU A 309 24.23 -3.18 3.82
C LEU A 309 24.80 -3.48 2.42
N LEU A 310 25.03 -2.44 1.63
CA LEU A 310 25.53 -2.50 0.26
C LEU A 310 26.91 -1.86 0.15
#